data_b96c40d70925c2a1ce43ab3c39dc32fc
#
_entry.id   b96c40d70925c2a1ce43ab3c39dc32fc
#
_cell.length_a   1.000
_cell.length_b   1.000
_cell.length_c   1.000
_cell.angle_alpha   90.00
_cell.angle_beta   90.00
_cell.angle_gamma   90.00
#
_symmetry.space_group_name_H-M   'P 1'
#
loop_
_entity.id
_entity.type
_entity.pdbx_description
1 polymer ?
#
loop_
_entity_poly.entity_id
_entity_poly.type
_entity_poly.pdbx_seq_one_letter_code
_entity_poly.pdbx_strand_id
1 'polypeptide(L)'
;MISRYPGDAGERDVLEDTCLVAAEIDVVTRPIKSETAQGMEVNMSYEAECRARFGETTQPALNLPDLPWLHQVLVRRTHRRYAERPVPEALMRLLLGAAFSASSKSDFQQASVIWVRDRRRRDRIASLVPDMPWVGNAPEFLVFCGDAHRLERIGEIRSHTNENGTLEGFFNASIDTALILQTFILAAETAGLGCCPISVIRNHAGEVAEILNLPDKVFPVAGLSVGYPSAAGHVSMRLPLDATLHLDQYDDRRLSEAVDAYDRRRDERYSLPREQQRSPNVFGYMPFYGWSEDKARQATQPEGKSFPDFLRRRGFTLD
;
A
#
# COMPACT_ATOMS: atom_id res chain seq x y z
N MET A 1 -0.74 31.24 -13.98
CA MET A 1 -0.38 31.43 -15.40
C MET A 1 -0.77 30.17 -16.14
N ILE A 2 -1.79 30.25 -16.95
CA ILE A 2 -2.36 29.13 -17.72
C ILE A 2 -1.58 29.04 -19.02
N SER A 3 -0.84 27.95 -19.22
CA SER A 3 -0.12 27.69 -20.46
C SER A 3 -1.01 26.93 -21.44
N ARG A 4 -1.19 27.48 -22.63
CA ARG A 4 -1.93 26.94 -23.77
C ARG A 4 -1.11 25.84 -24.46
N TYR A 5 -1.75 24.74 -24.80
CA TYR A 5 -1.24 23.76 -25.76
C TYR A 5 -1.49 24.24 -27.19
N PRO A 6 -0.52 24.12 -28.12
CA PRO A 6 -0.78 24.23 -29.55
C PRO A 6 -1.11 22.86 -30.13
N GLY A 7 -2.10 22.84 -31.00
CA GLY A 7 -2.51 21.64 -31.73
C GLY A 7 -1.74 21.40 -33.01
N ASP A 8 -1.84 20.17 -33.40
CA ASP A 8 -1.95 19.62 -34.77
C ASP A 8 -0.94 20.00 -35.87
N ALA A 9 -0.19 19.01 -36.32
CA ALA A 9 0.08 18.76 -37.77
C ALA A 9 0.94 17.49 -37.99
N GLY A 10 0.42 16.56 -38.79
CA GLY A 10 1.24 15.78 -39.71
C GLY A 10 1.40 14.30 -39.46
N GLU A 11 0.46 13.54 -40.02
CA GLU A 11 0.66 12.14 -40.37
C GLU A 11 1.95 11.91 -41.15
N ARG A 12 2.72 10.88 -40.79
CA ARG A 12 3.49 10.06 -41.72
C ARG A 12 3.51 8.61 -41.27
N ASP A 13 2.99 7.76 -42.15
CA ASP A 13 3.10 6.31 -42.16
C ASP A 13 4.55 5.84 -41.97
N VAL A 14 4.72 4.89 -41.05
CA VAL A 14 5.72 3.80 -41.17
C VAL A 14 5.05 2.53 -40.68
N LEU A 15 4.50 1.77 -41.62
CA LEU A 15 4.24 0.35 -41.47
C LEU A 15 5.59 -0.38 -41.64
N GLU A 16 5.93 -1.29 -40.75
CA GLU A 16 6.22 -2.69 -41.02
C GLU A 16 7.05 -3.37 -39.91
N ASP A 17 6.60 -4.57 -39.64
CA ASP A 17 7.29 -5.72 -39.03
C ASP A 17 7.74 -5.67 -37.55
N THR A 18 6.85 -6.20 -36.71
CA THR A 18 7.28 -7.23 -35.76
C THR A 18 6.10 -8.18 -35.43
N CYS A 19 6.19 -9.35 -35.99
CA CYS A 19 5.36 -10.51 -35.64
C CYS A 19 5.63 -10.90 -34.19
N LEU A 20 4.79 -10.44 -33.27
CA LEU A 20 4.80 -10.86 -31.88
C LEU A 20 3.90 -12.07 -31.73
N VAL A 21 4.51 -13.19 -31.40
CA VAL A 21 3.89 -14.42 -30.93
C VAL A 21 2.89 -14.07 -29.84
N ALA A 22 1.61 -14.19 -30.14
CA ALA A 22 0.53 -14.13 -29.17
C ALA A 22 0.64 -15.39 -28.29
N ALA A 23 1.38 -15.27 -27.17
CA ALA A 23 1.19 -16.19 -26.06
C ALA A 23 -0.20 -15.87 -25.50
N GLU A 24 -1.14 -16.78 -25.62
CA GLU A 24 -2.44 -16.73 -24.99
C GLU A 24 -2.25 -16.56 -23.48
N ILE A 25 -2.33 -15.32 -23.02
CA ILE A 25 -2.51 -15.02 -21.61
C ILE A 25 -3.97 -15.38 -21.34
N ASP A 26 -4.17 -16.57 -20.81
CA ASP A 26 -5.45 -16.98 -20.26
C ASP A 26 -5.71 -16.11 -19.03
N VAL A 27 -6.14 -14.86 -19.28
CA VAL A 27 -6.67 -13.98 -18.26
C VAL A 27 -7.97 -14.62 -17.83
N VAL A 28 -7.88 -15.45 -16.80
CA VAL A 28 -9.05 -15.98 -16.10
C VAL A 28 -9.74 -14.78 -15.44
N THR A 29 -10.43 -13.99 -16.26
CA THR A 29 -11.57 -13.21 -15.84
C THR A 29 -12.69 -14.21 -15.58
N ARG A 30 -12.56 -14.97 -14.48
CA ARG A 30 -13.76 -15.51 -13.89
C ARG A 30 -14.45 -14.33 -13.20
N PRO A 31 -15.56 -13.81 -13.75
CA PRO A 31 -16.49 -13.13 -12.90
C PRO A 31 -16.80 -14.13 -11.78
N ILE A 32 -16.89 -13.69 -10.56
CA ILE A 32 -17.52 -14.47 -9.50
C ILE A 32 -18.95 -14.65 -9.99
N LYS A 33 -19.19 -15.74 -10.74
CA LYS A 33 -20.55 -16.15 -11.09
C LYS A 33 -21.17 -16.63 -9.79
N SER A 34 -21.94 -15.76 -9.14
CA SER A 34 -23.05 -16.24 -8.37
C SER A 34 -24.01 -16.85 -9.39
N GLU A 35 -24.06 -18.18 -9.50
CA GLU A 35 -25.14 -18.86 -10.17
C GLU A 35 -26.43 -18.55 -9.41
N THR A 36 -27.16 -17.56 -9.89
CA THR A 36 -28.58 -17.40 -9.55
C THR A 36 -29.35 -17.43 -10.85
N ALA A 37 -30.11 -18.49 -10.97
CA ALA A 37 -31.16 -18.60 -11.98
C ALA A 37 -32.14 -17.43 -11.81
N GLN A 38 -32.57 -16.89 -12.97
CA GLN A 38 -33.70 -15.98 -13.19
C GLN A 38 -33.57 -14.54 -12.66
N GLY A 39 -33.26 -13.63 -13.55
CA GLY A 39 -33.93 -12.35 -13.79
C GLY A 39 -34.23 -11.40 -12.62
N MET A 40 -33.50 -11.47 -11.51
CA MET A 40 -33.50 -10.43 -10.48
C MET A 40 -32.22 -9.61 -10.65
N GLU A 41 -32.36 -8.32 -10.97
CA GLU A 41 -31.32 -7.33 -10.70
C GLU A 41 -30.94 -7.46 -9.22
N VAL A 42 -29.84 -8.12 -8.95
CA VAL A 42 -29.28 -8.15 -7.59
C VAL A 42 -28.74 -6.75 -7.35
N ASN A 43 -29.54 -5.94 -6.70
CA ASN A 43 -29.11 -4.66 -6.15
C ASN A 43 -28.08 -4.97 -5.06
N MET A 44 -26.81 -5.04 -5.44
CA MET A 44 -25.70 -5.31 -4.52
C MET A 44 -25.57 -4.12 -3.57
N SER A 45 -26.15 -4.27 -2.40
CA SER A 45 -25.98 -3.31 -1.32
C SER A 45 -24.54 -3.44 -0.81
N TYR A 46 -23.73 -2.38 -0.87
CA TYR A 46 -22.40 -2.31 -0.21
C TYR A 46 -22.49 -2.32 1.32
N GLU A 47 -23.66 -2.53 1.84
CA GLU A 47 -23.97 -2.51 3.27
C GLU A 47 -23.19 -3.59 4.02
N ALA A 48 -23.12 -4.80 3.47
CA ALA A 48 -22.42 -5.92 4.10
C ALA A 48 -20.91 -5.65 4.19
N GLU A 49 -20.32 -5.08 3.15
CA GLU A 49 -18.90 -4.71 3.08
C GLU A 49 -18.57 -3.56 4.02
N CYS A 50 -19.42 -2.53 4.04
CA CYS A 50 -19.28 -1.41 4.97
C CYS A 50 -19.41 -1.90 6.42
N ARG A 51 -20.38 -2.74 6.71
CA ARG A 51 -20.53 -3.35 8.04
C ARG A 51 -19.33 -4.21 8.42
N ALA A 52 -18.79 -4.98 7.49
CA ALA A 52 -17.58 -5.77 7.72
C ALA A 52 -16.36 -4.89 7.97
N ARG A 53 -16.26 -3.73 7.33
CA ARG A 53 -15.11 -2.82 7.41
C ARG A 53 -15.20 -1.83 8.57
N PHE A 54 -16.36 -1.22 8.78
CA PHE A 54 -16.55 -0.13 9.76
C PHE A 54 -17.36 -0.55 10.98
N GLY A 55 -17.96 -1.75 10.98
CA GLY A 55 -18.83 -2.24 12.05
C GLY A 55 -20.27 -1.70 11.97
N GLU A 56 -20.52 -0.79 11.05
CA GLU A 56 -21.82 -0.12 10.84
C GLU A 56 -22.06 0.17 9.37
N THR A 57 -23.30 0.47 9.02
CA THR A 57 -23.65 0.99 7.70
C THR A 57 -23.41 2.48 7.68
N THR A 58 -22.48 2.91 6.86
CA THR A 58 -22.04 4.32 6.79
C THR A 58 -22.95 5.19 5.92
N GLN A 59 -23.97 4.60 5.27
CA GLN A 59 -24.79 5.31 4.30
C GLN A 59 -26.24 4.79 4.28
N PRO A 60 -27.24 5.66 4.02
CA PRO A 60 -28.55 5.19 3.64
C PRO A 60 -28.44 4.28 2.40
N ALA A 61 -29.36 3.35 2.24
CA ALA A 61 -29.41 2.47 1.10
C ALA A 61 -29.39 3.29 -0.20
N LEU A 62 -28.20 3.39 -0.81
CA LEU A 62 -28.04 4.07 -2.10
C LEU A 62 -28.31 3.03 -3.19
N ASN A 63 -29.22 3.37 -4.09
CA ASN A 63 -29.46 2.59 -5.30
C ASN A 63 -28.32 2.89 -6.29
N LEU A 64 -27.16 2.33 -6.07
CA LEU A 64 -25.99 2.49 -6.94
C LEU A 64 -25.91 1.31 -7.92
N PRO A 65 -25.39 1.56 -9.13
CA PRO A 65 -25.04 0.47 -10.03
C PRO A 65 -23.99 -0.42 -9.39
N ASP A 66 -23.90 -1.67 -9.82
CA ASP A 66 -22.82 -2.55 -9.41
C ASP A 66 -21.46 -1.95 -9.82
N LEU A 67 -20.61 -1.69 -8.83
CA LEU A 67 -19.27 -1.15 -9.00
C LEU A 67 -18.24 -2.16 -8.46
N PRO A 68 -17.85 -3.18 -9.24
CA PRO A 68 -16.98 -4.28 -8.79
C PRO A 68 -15.68 -3.79 -8.17
N TRP A 69 -15.13 -2.69 -8.68
CA TRP A 69 -13.94 -2.07 -8.14
C TRP A 69 -14.15 -1.54 -6.71
N LEU A 70 -15.28 -0.90 -6.45
CA LEU A 70 -15.58 -0.38 -5.11
C LEU A 70 -15.76 -1.52 -4.10
N HIS A 71 -16.45 -2.60 -4.51
CA HIS A 71 -16.54 -3.83 -3.73
C HIS A 71 -15.15 -4.35 -3.39
N GLN A 72 -14.25 -4.47 -4.38
CA GLN A 72 -12.89 -4.94 -4.17
C GLN A 72 -12.11 -4.09 -3.15
N VAL A 73 -12.27 -2.76 -3.19
CA VAL A 73 -11.63 -1.85 -2.24
C VAL A 73 -12.16 -2.07 -0.81
N LEU A 74 -13.47 -2.22 -0.66
CA LEU A 74 -14.10 -2.41 0.65
C LEU A 74 -13.72 -3.75 1.30
N VAL A 75 -13.59 -4.82 0.51
CA VAL A 75 -13.26 -6.17 1.03
C VAL A 75 -11.76 -6.45 1.06
N ARG A 76 -10.91 -5.50 0.65
CA ARG A 76 -9.47 -5.73 0.60
C ARG A 76 -8.89 -6.16 1.97
N ARG A 77 -7.89 -7.03 1.91
CA ARG A 77 -7.26 -7.60 3.11
C ARG A 77 -5.79 -7.88 2.88
N THR A 78 -5.02 -7.92 3.95
CA THR A 78 -3.60 -8.28 3.90
C THR A 78 -3.43 -9.79 3.88
N HIS A 79 -2.62 -10.30 2.95
CA HIS A 79 -2.27 -11.72 2.84
C HIS A 79 -0.80 -11.94 3.19
N ARG A 80 -0.53 -12.94 4.05
CA ARG A 80 0.82 -13.34 4.50
C ARG A 80 1.14 -14.79 4.21
N ARG A 81 0.19 -15.52 3.61
CA ARG A 81 0.33 -16.91 3.19
C ARG A 81 0.04 -17.00 1.71
N TYR A 82 0.98 -17.57 0.97
CA TYR A 82 0.94 -17.62 -0.49
C TYR A 82 1.04 -19.07 -0.96
N ALA A 83 0.42 -19.35 -2.09
CA ALA A 83 0.60 -20.60 -2.81
C ALA A 83 1.98 -20.61 -3.49
N GLU A 84 2.52 -21.79 -3.71
CA GLU A 84 3.79 -22.01 -4.45
C GLU A 84 3.62 -21.82 -5.98
N ARG A 85 2.70 -20.96 -6.36
CA ARG A 85 2.43 -20.61 -7.74
C ARG A 85 3.22 -19.35 -8.11
N PRO A 86 4.06 -19.41 -9.16
CA PRO A 86 4.80 -18.24 -9.60
C PRO A 86 3.84 -17.19 -10.18
N VAL A 87 4.18 -15.92 -9.98
CA VAL A 87 3.47 -14.80 -10.63
C VAL A 87 4.13 -14.53 -11.97
N PRO A 88 3.40 -14.53 -13.10
CA PRO A 88 3.99 -14.27 -14.42
C PRO A 88 4.67 -12.88 -14.47
N GLU A 89 5.87 -12.82 -15.04
CA GLU A 89 6.61 -11.56 -15.16
C GLU A 89 5.82 -10.50 -15.93
N ALA A 90 5.14 -10.88 -17.00
CA ALA A 90 4.31 -9.97 -17.79
C ALA A 90 3.18 -9.35 -16.94
N LEU A 91 2.55 -10.12 -16.05
CA LEU A 91 1.55 -9.61 -15.12
C LEU A 91 2.18 -8.61 -14.13
N MET A 92 3.32 -8.94 -13.54
CA MET A 92 4.01 -8.02 -12.62
C MET A 92 4.38 -6.70 -13.30
N ARG A 93 4.86 -6.74 -14.54
CA ARG A 93 5.17 -5.54 -15.33
C ARG A 93 3.92 -4.69 -15.62
N LEU A 94 2.81 -5.34 -15.98
CA LEU A 94 1.53 -4.65 -16.18
C LEU A 94 1.04 -3.98 -14.89
N LEU A 95 1.11 -4.68 -13.75
CA LEU A 95 0.71 -4.14 -12.46
C LEU A 95 1.58 -2.97 -12.02
N LEU A 96 2.90 -3.03 -12.28
CA LEU A 96 3.81 -1.92 -12.04
C LEU A 96 3.49 -0.72 -12.96
N GLY A 97 3.19 -0.96 -14.24
CA GLY A 97 2.73 0.08 -15.16
C GLY A 97 1.46 0.78 -14.66
N ALA A 98 0.46 0.00 -14.23
CA ALA A 98 -0.76 0.52 -13.63
C ALA A 98 -0.46 1.32 -12.35
N ALA A 99 0.46 0.85 -11.52
CA ALA A 99 0.87 1.55 -10.29
C ALA A 99 1.51 2.90 -10.59
N PHE A 100 2.42 2.97 -11.56
CA PHE A 100 3.08 4.21 -11.97
C PHE A 100 2.16 5.19 -12.72
N SER A 101 0.93 4.80 -13.04
CA SER A 101 -0.12 5.71 -13.53
C SER A 101 -0.81 6.48 -12.41
N ALA A 102 -0.42 6.29 -11.14
CA ALA A 102 -0.92 7.05 -10.01
C ALA A 102 -0.53 8.54 -10.13
N SER A 103 -1.30 9.39 -9.46
CA SER A 103 -1.00 10.82 -9.38
C SER A 103 0.37 11.07 -8.75
N SER A 104 1.08 12.08 -9.25
CA SER A 104 2.36 12.55 -8.74
C SER A 104 2.33 14.06 -8.54
N LYS A 105 2.99 14.54 -7.51
CA LYS A 105 3.08 15.98 -7.26
C LYS A 105 3.80 16.69 -8.40
N SER A 106 3.13 17.62 -9.05
CA SER A 106 3.69 18.44 -10.15
C SER A 106 4.34 17.61 -11.28
N ASP A 107 3.88 16.37 -11.45
CA ASP A 107 4.46 15.40 -12.39
C ASP A 107 5.97 15.13 -12.16
N PHE A 108 6.44 15.27 -10.94
CA PHE A 108 7.84 15.02 -10.57
C PHE A 108 8.21 13.55 -10.54
N GLN A 109 7.23 12.66 -10.38
CA GLN A 109 7.39 11.20 -10.46
C GLN A 109 8.46 10.69 -9.49
N GLN A 110 8.40 11.10 -8.23
CA GLN A 110 9.44 10.95 -7.20
C GLN A 110 9.39 9.59 -6.50
N ALA A 111 9.17 8.52 -7.24
CA ALA A 111 9.17 7.17 -6.69
C ALA A 111 9.89 6.19 -7.59
N SER A 112 10.48 5.18 -6.97
CA SER A 112 11.10 4.03 -7.64
C SER A 112 10.67 2.74 -6.97
N VAL A 113 10.61 1.65 -7.71
CA VAL A 113 10.31 0.31 -7.18
C VAL A 113 11.46 -0.62 -7.51
N ILE A 114 12.01 -1.25 -6.50
CA ILE A 114 13.00 -2.31 -6.66
C ILE A 114 12.28 -3.66 -6.58
N TRP A 115 12.21 -4.38 -7.70
CA TRP A 115 11.73 -5.75 -7.73
C TRP A 115 12.87 -6.69 -7.35
N VAL A 116 12.84 -7.22 -6.12
CA VAL A 116 13.94 -8.00 -5.54
C VAL A 116 13.83 -9.46 -5.98
N ARG A 117 14.38 -9.78 -7.14
CA ARG A 117 14.41 -11.13 -7.73
C ARG A 117 15.60 -11.96 -7.27
N ASP A 118 16.71 -11.31 -6.92
CA ASP A 118 17.90 -11.98 -6.40
C ASP A 118 17.60 -12.57 -5.01
N ARG A 119 17.71 -13.90 -4.90
CA ARG A 119 17.39 -14.64 -3.67
C ARG A 119 18.27 -14.24 -2.51
N ARG A 120 19.57 -14.00 -2.74
CA ARG A 120 20.53 -13.64 -1.68
C ARG A 120 20.19 -12.26 -1.09
N ARG A 121 19.87 -11.28 -1.96
CA ARG A 121 19.44 -9.94 -1.50
C ARG A 121 18.16 -10.03 -0.68
N ARG A 122 17.20 -10.82 -1.15
CA ARG A 122 15.93 -11.03 -0.48
C ARG A 122 16.10 -11.71 0.88
N ASP A 123 16.92 -12.75 0.99
CA ASP A 123 17.20 -13.43 2.25
C ASP A 123 17.89 -12.49 3.25
N ARG A 124 18.79 -11.61 2.79
CA ARG A 124 19.39 -10.57 3.63
C ARG A 124 18.33 -9.59 4.16
N ILE A 125 17.40 -9.14 3.33
CA ILE A 125 16.29 -8.26 3.78
C ILE A 125 15.39 -9.03 4.77
N ALA A 126 15.04 -10.28 4.50
CA ALA A 126 14.22 -11.10 5.38
C ALA A 126 14.88 -11.32 6.76
N SER A 127 16.20 -11.44 6.82
CA SER A 127 16.94 -11.59 8.08
C SER A 127 16.89 -10.36 8.98
N LEU A 128 16.60 -9.17 8.43
CA LEU A 128 16.40 -7.94 9.21
C LEU A 128 15.04 -7.93 9.92
N VAL A 129 14.10 -8.75 9.48
CA VAL A 129 12.71 -8.80 9.97
C VAL A 129 12.29 -10.26 10.26
N PRO A 130 12.97 -10.97 11.18
CA PRO A 130 12.81 -12.41 11.37
C PRO A 130 11.38 -12.83 11.76
N ASP A 131 10.64 -11.94 12.41
CA ASP A 131 9.24 -12.18 12.80
C ASP A 131 8.25 -12.12 11.62
N MET A 132 8.76 -11.87 10.41
CA MET A 132 7.97 -11.74 9.18
C MET A 132 8.42 -12.73 8.10
N PRO A 133 8.25 -14.05 8.30
CA PRO A 133 8.76 -15.07 7.37
C PRO A 133 8.18 -14.92 5.95
N TRP A 134 7.03 -14.29 5.79
CA TRP A 134 6.46 -14.03 4.46
C TRP A 134 7.30 -13.08 3.60
N VAL A 135 8.26 -12.33 4.15
CA VAL A 135 9.22 -11.52 3.38
C VAL A 135 10.14 -12.44 2.55
N GLY A 136 10.65 -13.50 3.16
CA GLY A 136 11.45 -14.51 2.46
C GLY A 136 10.63 -15.47 1.59
N ASN A 137 9.40 -15.80 2.01
CA ASN A 137 8.62 -16.91 1.47
C ASN A 137 7.60 -16.52 0.39
N ALA A 138 7.25 -15.22 0.24
CA ALA A 138 6.31 -14.83 -0.83
C ALA A 138 6.89 -15.10 -2.21
N PRO A 139 6.11 -15.42 -3.25
CA PRO A 139 6.60 -15.55 -4.62
C PRO A 139 7.36 -14.32 -5.09
N GLU A 140 6.82 -13.12 -4.86
CA GLU A 140 7.42 -11.87 -5.27
C GLU A 140 7.64 -10.93 -4.07
N PHE A 141 8.71 -10.13 -4.15
CA PHE A 141 9.02 -9.10 -3.17
C PHE A 141 9.48 -7.81 -3.85
N LEU A 142 8.83 -6.72 -3.48
CA LEU A 142 9.11 -5.38 -3.99
C LEU A 142 9.52 -4.46 -2.84
N VAL A 143 10.40 -3.50 -3.12
CA VAL A 143 10.68 -2.38 -2.21
C VAL A 143 10.31 -1.08 -2.92
N PHE A 144 9.35 -0.38 -2.36
CA PHE A 144 8.89 0.93 -2.82
C PHE A 144 9.75 2.00 -2.16
N CYS A 145 10.36 2.85 -2.97
CA CYS A 145 11.32 3.85 -2.52
C CYS A 145 10.87 5.26 -2.91
N GLY A 146 10.99 6.21 -1.99
CA GLY A 146 10.99 7.62 -2.34
C GLY A 146 12.28 7.95 -3.12
N ASP A 147 12.16 8.67 -4.22
CA ASP A 147 13.24 8.91 -5.18
C ASP A 147 13.31 10.40 -5.57
N ALA A 148 14.05 11.18 -4.78
CA ALA A 148 14.39 12.56 -5.12
C ALA A 148 15.68 12.65 -5.96
N HIS A 149 16.45 11.55 -6.06
CA HIS A 149 17.68 11.46 -6.85
C HIS A 149 17.43 11.68 -8.33
N ARG A 150 16.34 11.13 -8.87
CA ARG A 150 16.03 11.27 -10.31
C ARG A 150 15.89 12.72 -10.73
N LEU A 151 15.24 13.57 -9.95
CA LEU A 151 15.12 15.00 -10.26
C LEU A 151 16.47 15.72 -10.16
N GLU A 152 17.34 15.33 -9.22
CA GLU A 152 18.70 15.86 -9.16
C GLU A 152 19.48 15.52 -10.44
N ARG A 153 19.43 14.27 -10.88
CA ARG A 153 20.05 13.84 -12.13
C ARG A 153 19.48 14.55 -13.36
N ILE A 154 18.17 14.79 -13.40
CA ILE A 154 17.54 15.58 -14.47
C ILE A 154 18.05 17.03 -14.42
N GLY A 155 18.18 17.63 -13.26
CA GLY A 155 18.79 18.95 -13.08
C GLY A 155 20.20 19.00 -13.65
N GLU A 156 21.07 18.06 -13.29
CA GLU A 156 22.43 17.97 -13.82
C GLU A 156 22.46 17.84 -15.35
N ILE A 157 21.63 16.95 -15.93
CA ILE A 157 21.52 16.75 -17.39
C ILE A 157 21.10 18.06 -18.10
N ARG A 158 20.29 18.88 -17.43
CA ARG A 158 19.75 20.14 -17.97
C ARG A 158 20.50 21.38 -17.48
N SER A 159 21.60 21.20 -16.74
CA SER A 159 22.41 22.29 -16.15
C SER A 159 21.62 23.23 -15.25
N HIS A 160 20.72 22.65 -14.44
CA HIS A 160 19.94 23.35 -13.43
C HIS A 160 20.21 22.77 -12.05
N THR A 161 20.25 23.63 -11.03
CA THR A 161 20.35 23.21 -9.63
C THR A 161 19.00 22.68 -9.14
N ASN A 162 19.01 21.58 -8.39
CA ASN A 162 17.83 21.09 -7.70
C ASN A 162 17.89 21.49 -6.21
N GLU A 163 17.02 22.40 -5.79
CA GLU A 163 16.92 22.90 -4.42
C GLU A 163 15.93 22.08 -3.54
N ASN A 164 15.38 20.97 -4.07
CA ASN A 164 14.33 20.17 -3.37
C ASN A 164 14.89 19.01 -2.53
N GLY A 165 16.17 19.04 -2.15
CA GLY A 165 16.77 18.07 -1.22
C GLY A 165 16.41 18.33 0.24
N THR A 166 15.21 18.81 0.51
CA THR A 166 14.71 19.31 1.80
C THR A 166 13.71 18.33 2.42
N LEU A 167 13.23 18.65 3.64
CA LEU A 167 12.12 17.95 4.27
C LEU A 167 10.88 17.90 3.35
N GLU A 168 10.56 18.99 2.64
CA GLU A 168 9.45 19.03 1.69
C GLU A 168 9.68 18.04 0.54
N GLY A 169 10.90 17.95 0.00
CA GLY A 169 11.25 16.96 -1.03
C GLY A 169 11.12 15.51 -0.55
N PHE A 170 11.56 15.23 0.68
CA PHE A 170 11.35 13.93 1.32
C PHE A 170 9.85 13.61 1.47
N PHE A 171 9.04 14.57 1.92
CA PHE A 171 7.60 14.39 2.14
C PHE A 171 6.88 14.10 0.82
N ASN A 172 7.17 14.90 -0.22
CA ASN A 172 6.59 14.70 -1.55
C ASN A 172 6.95 13.34 -2.15
N ALA A 173 8.22 12.91 -2.06
CA ALA A 173 8.64 11.59 -2.53
C ALA A 173 7.97 10.45 -1.74
N SER A 174 7.74 10.65 -0.45
CA SER A 174 7.02 9.69 0.39
C SER A 174 5.55 9.55 -0.01
N ILE A 175 4.88 10.66 -0.32
CA ILE A 175 3.48 10.68 -0.78
C ILE A 175 3.37 10.01 -2.15
N ASP A 176 4.18 10.41 -3.14
CA ASP A 176 4.18 9.79 -4.47
C ASP A 176 4.35 8.27 -4.37
N THR A 177 5.30 7.83 -3.54
CA THR A 177 5.54 6.40 -3.30
C THR A 177 4.36 5.69 -2.67
N ALA A 178 3.68 6.33 -1.70
CA ALA A 178 2.51 5.76 -1.04
C ALA A 178 1.32 5.62 -2.01
N LEU A 179 1.12 6.58 -2.91
CA LEU A 179 0.10 6.53 -3.96
C LEU A 179 0.37 5.36 -4.93
N ILE A 180 1.61 5.21 -5.39
CA ILE A 180 2.02 4.12 -6.28
C ILE A 180 1.88 2.75 -5.58
N LEU A 181 2.32 2.63 -4.31
CA LEU A 181 2.17 1.42 -3.52
C LEU A 181 0.70 1.00 -3.38
N GLN A 182 -0.18 1.94 -3.03
CA GLN A 182 -1.60 1.63 -2.87
C GLN A 182 -2.25 1.27 -4.21
N THR A 183 -1.90 1.96 -5.30
CA THR A 183 -2.40 1.64 -6.64
C THR A 183 -1.96 0.26 -7.08
N PHE A 184 -0.68 -0.11 -6.82
CA PHE A 184 -0.19 -1.48 -7.08
C PHE A 184 -1.01 -2.52 -6.31
N ILE A 185 -1.26 -2.30 -5.01
CA ILE A 185 -2.02 -3.25 -4.17
C ILE A 185 -3.42 -3.47 -4.75
N LEU A 186 -4.11 -2.40 -5.13
CA LEU A 186 -5.47 -2.49 -5.70
C LEU A 186 -5.47 -3.23 -7.04
N ALA A 187 -4.52 -2.91 -7.92
CA ALA A 187 -4.36 -3.59 -9.20
C ALA A 187 -4.04 -5.08 -9.02
N ALA A 188 -3.12 -5.42 -8.10
CA ALA A 188 -2.74 -6.79 -7.80
C ALA A 188 -3.90 -7.61 -7.22
N GLU A 189 -4.66 -7.04 -6.28
CA GLU A 189 -5.83 -7.69 -5.69
C GLU A 189 -6.93 -7.91 -6.74
N THR A 190 -7.13 -6.98 -7.70
CA THR A 190 -8.03 -7.15 -8.84
C THR A 190 -7.59 -8.31 -9.76
N ALA A 191 -6.29 -8.55 -9.88
CA ALA A 191 -5.73 -9.69 -10.61
C ALA A 191 -5.70 -11.00 -9.80
N GLY A 192 -6.34 -11.06 -8.64
CA GLY A 192 -6.39 -12.23 -7.77
C GLY A 192 -5.13 -12.49 -6.96
N LEU A 193 -4.21 -11.54 -6.90
CA LEU A 193 -3.03 -11.61 -6.03
C LEU A 193 -3.34 -11.09 -4.64
N GLY A 194 -2.60 -11.55 -3.65
CA GLY A 194 -2.62 -11.04 -2.29
C GLY A 194 -1.36 -10.25 -1.98
N CYS A 195 -1.50 -9.20 -1.19
CA CYS A 195 -0.42 -8.28 -0.84
C CYS A 195 -0.25 -8.14 0.67
N CYS A 196 1.00 -7.95 1.12
CA CYS A 196 1.35 -7.55 2.48
C CYS A 196 2.37 -6.42 2.46
N PRO A 197 1.98 -5.16 2.71
CA PRO A 197 2.93 -4.07 2.89
C PRO A 197 3.68 -4.20 4.23
N ILE A 198 4.97 -3.85 4.22
CA ILE A 198 5.91 -4.06 5.32
C ILE A 198 6.66 -2.76 5.58
N SER A 199 6.20 -1.99 6.57
CA SER A 199 6.81 -0.72 6.94
C SER A 199 8.06 -0.87 7.82
N VAL A 200 8.18 -1.97 8.55
CA VAL A 200 9.26 -2.21 9.52
C VAL A 200 10.65 -2.23 8.88
N ILE A 201 10.77 -2.42 7.55
CA ILE A 201 12.05 -2.29 6.83
C ILE A 201 12.69 -0.90 7.03
N ARG A 202 11.92 0.13 7.38
CA ARG A 202 12.45 1.46 7.68
C ARG A 202 13.27 1.52 8.97
N ASN A 203 13.04 0.59 9.89
CA ASN A 203 13.88 0.48 11.10
C ASN A 203 15.32 0.06 10.75
N HIS A 204 15.50 -0.50 9.54
CA HIS A 204 16.74 -0.99 8.95
C HIS A 204 17.05 -0.30 7.63
N ALA A 205 16.68 0.99 7.52
CA ALA A 205 16.75 1.71 6.23
C ALA A 205 18.18 1.77 5.66
N GLY A 206 19.20 1.86 6.51
CA GLY A 206 20.59 1.84 6.12
C GLY A 206 20.98 0.52 5.47
N GLU A 207 20.73 -0.59 6.16
CA GLU A 207 21.06 -1.94 5.70
C GLU A 207 20.26 -2.28 4.41
N VAL A 208 18.98 -1.91 4.34
CA VAL A 208 18.16 -2.09 3.13
C VAL A 208 18.75 -1.30 1.97
N ALA A 209 19.16 -0.06 2.20
CA ALA A 209 19.77 0.79 1.17
C ALA A 209 21.10 0.21 0.66
N GLU A 210 21.94 -0.36 1.54
CA GLU A 210 23.17 -1.06 1.16
C GLU A 210 22.90 -2.34 0.38
N ILE A 211 21.94 -3.17 0.84
CA ILE A 211 21.58 -4.42 0.14
C ILE A 211 21.10 -4.13 -1.28
N LEU A 212 20.36 -3.05 -1.47
CA LEU A 212 19.74 -2.67 -2.75
C LEU A 212 20.59 -1.67 -3.56
N ASN A 213 21.74 -1.24 -3.06
CA ASN A 213 22.57 -0.19 -3.67
C ASN A 213 21.78 1.08 -4.00
N LEU A 214 20.96 1.55 -3.06
CA LEU A 214 20.20 2.78 -3.26
C LEU A 214 21.17 3.98 -3.27
N PRO A 215 21.08 4.88 -4.25
CA PRO A 215 21.88 6.09 -4.27
C PRO A 215 21.41 7.09 -3.20
N ASP A 216 22.16 8.17 -3.03
CA ASP A 216 21.73 9.28 -2.17
C ASP A 216 20.38 9.82 -2.66
N LYS A 217 19.59 10.37 -1.74
CA LYS A 217 18.21 10.86 -1.96
C LYS A 217 17.22 9.79 -2.44
N VAL A 218 17.57 8.49 -2.34
CA VAL A 218 16.62 7.37 -2.46
C VAL A 218 16.53 6.64 -1.13
N PHE A 219 15.31 6.41 -0.66
CA PHE A 219 15.05 5.81 0.65
C PHE A 219 13.90 4.82 0.60
N PRO A 220 13.94 3.71 1.39
CA PRO A 220 12.87 2.74 1.41
C PRO A 220 11.65 3.29 2.17
N VAL A 221 10.47 3.20 1.56
CA VAL A 221 9.18 3.56 2.18
C VAL A 221 8.49 2.31 2.71
N ALA A 222 8.38 1.27 1.91
CA ALA A 222 7.81 -0.01 2.33
C ALA A 222 8.29 -1.17 1.45
N GLY A 223 8.43 -2.35 2.06
CA GLY A 223 8.45 -3.61 1.34
C GLY A 223 7.04 -4.06 1.00
N LEU A 224 6.89 -4.91 -0.01
CA LEU A 224 5.64 -5.52 -0.39
C LEU A 224 5.86 -6.99 -0.78
N SER A 225 5.31 -7.91 0.00
CA SER A 225 5.19 -9.31 -0.39
C SER A 225 3.96 -9.50 -1.24
N VAL A 226 4.09 -10.23 -2.37
CA VAL A 226 3.05 -10.44 -3.37
C VAL A 226 3.01 -11.89 -3.80
N GLY A 227 1.82 -12.43 -4.04
CA GLY A 227 1.62 -13.78 -4.55
C GLY A 227 0.15 -14.19 -4.56
N TYR A 228 -0.16 -15.36 -5.07
CA TYR A 228 -1.51 -15.90 -4.99
C TYR A 228 -1.80 -16.32 -3.55
N PRO A 229 -2.91 -15.85 -2.92
CA PRO A 229 -3.23 -16.21 -1.55
C PRO A 229 -3.50 -17.71 -1.40
N SER A 230 -2.94 -18.35 -0.36
CA SER A 230 -3.27 -19.73 0.02
C SER A 230 -4.32 -19.83 1.12
N ALA A 231 -4.76 -18.69 1.66
CA ALA A 231 -5.81 -18.59 2.68
C ALA A 231 -6.62 -17.32 2.50
N ALA A 232 -7.90 -17.38 2.84
CA ALA A 232 -8.85 -16.27 2.63
C ALA A 232 -8.47 -14.97 3.35
N GLY A 233 -7.78 -15.05 4.49
CA GLY A 233 -7.53 -13.88 5.34
C GLY A 233 -8.81 -13.31 5.95
N HIS A 234 -8.71 -12.18 6.65
CA HIS A 234 -9.85 -11.49 7.24
C HIS A 234 -9.84 -9.99 6.87
N VAL A 235 -11.03 -9.43 6.74
CA VAL A 235 -11.20 -7.99 6.54
C VAL A 235 -10.98 -7.28 7.87
N SER A 236 -9.88 -6.55 8.00
CA SER A 236 -9.61 -5.77 9.22
C SER A 236 -10.60 -4.61 9.36
N MET A 237 -11.24 -4.50 10.50
CA MET A 237 -12.10 -3.36 10.81
C MET A 237 -11.31 -2.04 10.81
N ARG A 238 -11.99 -0.95 10.57
CA ARG A 238 -11.52 0.44 10.65
C ARG A 238 -12.36 1.22 11.64
N LEU A 239 -11.83 2.30 12.16
CA LEU A 239 -12.62 3.29 12.90
C LEU A 239 -13.82 3.73 12.05
N PRO A 240 -14.96 4.06 12.69
CA PRO A 240 -16.11 4.56 11.97
C PRO A 240 -15.78 5.88 11.26
N LEU A 241 -16.52 6.19 10.20
CA LEU A 241 -16.26 7.42 9.44
C LEU A 241 -16.38 8.68 10.30
N ASP A 242 -17.32 8.70 11.24
CA ASP A 242 -17.53 9.82 12.16
C ASP A 242 -16.32 10.12 13.07
N ALA A 243 -15.39 9.17 13.21
CA ALA A 243 -14.14 9.38 13.95
C ALA A 243 -12.98 9.85 13.05
N THR A 244 -13.15 9.86 11.72
CA THR A 244 -12.06 10.13 10.77
C THR A 244 -12.44 11.13 9.68
N LEU A 245 -13.73 11.37 9.46
CA LEU A 245 -14.27 12.33 8.52
C LEU A 245 -14.78 13.57 9.29
N HIS A 246 -14.20 14.70 9.02
CA HIS A 246 -14.59 15.99 9.60
C HIS A 246 -15.16 16.88 8.51
N LEU A 247 -16.27 17.59 8.81
CA LEU A 247 -16.90 18.53 7.89
C LEU A 247 -16.42 19.95 8.20
N ASP A 248 -15.93 20.63 7.20
CA ASP A 248 -15.42 22.02 7.21
C ASP A 248 -14.21 22.26 8.13
N GLN A 249 -14.17 21.67 9.32
CA GLN A 249 -13.10 21.83 10.29
C GLN A 249 -12.86 20.55 11.07
N TYR A 250 -11.65 20.38 11.61
CA TYR A 250 -11.31 19.27 12.48
C TYR A 250 -12.09 19.33 13.79
N ASP A 251 -12.76 18.23 14.15
CA ASP A 251 -13.54 18.11 15.39
C ASP A 251 -13.42 16.68 15.96
N ASP A 252 -12.80 16.54 17.11
CA ASP A 252 -12.60 15.28 17.82
C ASP A 252 -13.39 15.15 19.13
N ARG A 253 -14.35 16.04 19.38
CA ARG A 253 -15.13 16.04 20.65
C ARG A 253 -15.83 14.72 20.93
N ARG A 254 -16.16 13.94 19.92
CA ARG A 254 -16.79 12.62 20.04
C ARG A 254 -15.82 11.43 19.88
N LEU A 255 -14.50 11.69 19.79
CA LEU A 255 -13.51 10.65 19.53
C LEU A 255 -13.53 9.55 20.61
N SER A 256 -13.59 9.91 21.90
CA SER A 256 -13.59 8.92 22.98
C SER A 256 -14.78 7.98 22.88
N GLU A 257 -16.00 8.51 22.68
CA GLU A 257 -17.22 7.71 22.52
C GLU A 257 -17.12 6.77 21.29
N ALA A 258 -16.64 7.27 20.16
CA ALA A 258 -16.48 6.50 18.93
C ALA A 258 -15.44 5.38 19.08
N VAL A 259 -14.33 5.65 19.77
CA VAL A 259 -13.27 4.66 20.05
C VAL A 259 -13.77 3.58 21.01
N ASP A 260 -14.47 3.94 22.09
CA ASP A 260 -15.03 2.97 23.01
C ASP A 260 -16.07 2.04 22.37
N ALA A 261 -16.91 2.61 21.49
CA ALA A 261 -17.87 1.82 20.71
C ALA A 261 -17.17 0.91 19.69
N TYR A 262 -16.11 1.39 19.03
CA TYR A 262 -15.31 0.61 18.13
C TYR A 262 -14.61 -0.55 18.83
N ASP A 263 -14.01 -0.31 20.00
CA ASP A 263 -13.30 -1.34 20.77
C ASP A 263 -14.22 -2.49 21.14
N ARG A 264 -15.44 -2.19 21.61
CA ARG A 264 -16.43 -3.22 21.92
C ARG A 264 -16.81 -4.06 20.71
N ARG A 265 -17.18 -3.42 19.58
CA ARG A 265 -17.52 -4.12 18.32
C ARG A 265 -16.36 -4.96 17.78
N ARG A 266 -15.15 -4.45 17.93
CA ARG A 266 -13.97 -5.17 17.49
C ARG A 266 -13.65 -6.37 18.37
N ASP A 267 -13.80 -6.23 19.70
CA ASP A 267 -13.55 -7.31 20.64
C ASP A 267 -14.53 -8.47 20.44
N GLU A 268 -15.81 -8.20 20.21
CA GLU A 268 -16.81 -9.20 19.84
C GLU A 268 -16.40 -10.04 18.63
N ARG A 269 -15.65 -9.47 17.70
CA ARG A 269 -15.23 -10.12 16.46
C ARG A 269 -13.81 -10.67 16.49
N TYR A 270 -12.92 -9.99 17.19
CA TYR A 270 -11.48 -10.27 17.24
C TYR A 270 -10.91 -9.96 18.63
N SER A 271 -11.40 -10.65 19.64
CA SER A 271 -10.87 -10.51 20.99
C SER A 271 -9.39 -10.89 21.03
N LEU A 272 -8.59 -10.09 21.72
CA LEU A 272 -7.17 -10.35 21.92
C LEU A 272 -7.00 -11.14 23.24
N PRO A 273 -6.44 -12.36 23.16
CA PRO A 273 -6.21 -13.15 24.37
C PRO A 273 -5.18 -12.45 25.28
N ARG A 274 -5.25 -12.75 26.56
CA ARG A 274 -4.44 -12.13 27.60
C ARG A 274 -2.94 -12.18 27.30
N GLU A 275 -2.48 -13.28 26.72
CA GLU A 275 -1.07 -13.55 26.39
C GLU A 275 -0.56 -12.65 25.26
N GLN A 276 -1.47 -12.05 24.51
CA GLN A 276 -1.14 -11.14 23.39
C GLN A 276 -1.20 -9.65 23.78
N GLN A 277 -1.54 -9.34 25.04
CA GLN A 277 -1.52 -7.97 25.52
C GLN A 277 -0.08 -7.44 25.53
N ARG A 278 0.10 -6.22 24.98
CA ARG A 278 1.43 -5.62 24.85
C ARG A 278 1.99 -5.17 26.19
N SER A 279 3.28 -5.41 26.38
CA SER A 279 4.08 -4.88 27.50
C SER A 279 3.39 -5.00 28.86
N PRO A 280 2.91 -6.20 29.25
CA PRO A 280 2.21 -6.37 30.52
C PRO A 280 3.11 -6.08 31.74
N ASN A 281 4.41 -6.20 31.59
CA ASN A 281 5.37 -5.87 32.64
C ASN A 281 5.44 -4.35 32.94
N VAL A 282 4.99 -3.51 32.00
CA VAL A 282 4.97 -2.05 32.15
C VAL A 282 3.58 -1.54 32.52
N PHE A 283 2.56 -2.05 31.85
CA PHE A 283 1.19 -1.52 31.95
C PHE A 283 0.23 -2.43 32.71
N GLY A 284 0.66 -3.64 33.09
CA GLY A 284 -0.22 -4.65 33.69
C GLY A 284 -1.14 -5.31 32.66
N TYR A 285 -1.92 -6.27 33.13
CA TYR A 285 -2.99 -6.91 32.37
C TYR A 285 -4.32 -6.16 32.56
N MET A 286 -5.04 -5.95 31.45
CA MET A 286 -6.38 -5.35 31.46
C MET A 286 -7.45 -6.44 31.33
N PRO A 287 -8.55 -6.38 32.10
CA PRO A 287 -9.69 -7.29 31.93
C PRO A 287 -10.37 -7.14 30.56
N PHE A 288 -10.51 -5.90 30.08
CA PHE A 288 -10.92 -5.56 28.72
C PHE A 288 -9.74 -4.93 28.02
N TYR A 289 -9.35 -5.49 26.86
CA TYR A 289 -8.18 -5.05 26.09
C TYR A 289 -8.58 -4.78 24.64
N GLY A 290 -9.08 -3.57 24.42
CA GLY A 290 -9.52 -3.11 23.11
C GLY A 290 -8.36 -2.77 22.16
N TRP A 291 -8.69 -2.44 20.92
CA TRP A 291 -7.75 -1.98 19.91
C TRP A 291 -7.05 -0.68 20.34
N SER A 292 -7.78 0.24 20.94
CA SER A 292 -7.23 1.54 21.36
C SER A 292 -6.15 1.36 22.43
N GLU A 293 -6.36 0.51 23.42
CA GLU A 293 -5.36 0.18 24.43
C GLU A 293 -4.13 -0.51 23.80
N ASP A 294 -4.32 -1.45 22.86
CA ASP A 294 -3.22 -2.08 22.14
C ASP A 294 -2.41 -1.04 21.37
N LYS A 295 -3.06 -0.09 20.70
CA LYS A 295 -2.37 0.94 19.92
C LYS A 295 -1.72 2.01 20.78
N ALA A 296 -2.36 2.40 21.87
CA ALA A 296 -1.77 3.31 22.84
C ALA A 296 -0.46 2.73 23.41
N ARG A 297 -0.48 1.46 23.86
CA ARG A 297 0.74 0.78 24.32
C ARG A 297 1.79 0.63 23.22
N GLN A 298 1.38 0.31 21.99
CA GLN A 298 2.31 0.24 20.86
C GLN A 298 3.00 1.60 20.63
N ALA A 299 2.25 2.69 20.69
CA ALA A 299 2.75 4.04 20.43
C ALA A 299 3.73 4.56 21.51
N THR A 300 3.80 3.92 22.69
CA THR A 300 4.85 4.26 23.68
C THR A 300 6.24 3.79 23.26
N GLN A 301 6.34 2.91 22.26
CA GLN A 301 7.59 2.44 21.71
C GLN A 301 7.90 3.23 20.43
N PRO A 302 8.93 4.10 20.43
CA PRO A 302 9.24 4.90 19.26
C PRO A 302 9.81 4.01 18.15
N GLU A 303 9.17 4.07 16.99
CA GLU A 303 9.62 3.43 15.75
C GLU A 303 10.54 4.38 14.97
N GLY A 304 11.43 3.83 14.15
CA GLY A 304 12.22 4.60 13.19
C GLY A 304 13.18 5.65 13.79
N LYS A 305 13.68 5.46 15.02
CA LYS A 305 14.58 6.42 15.69
C LYS A 305 15.80 6.80 14.86
N SER A 306 16.36 5.87 14.11
CA SER A 306 17.55 6.08 13.26
C SER A 306 17.22 6.66 11.89
N PHE A 307 15.94 6.77 11.54
CA PHE A 307 15.52 7.15 10.19
C PHE A 307 15.85 8.60 9.83
N PRO A 308 15.69 9.61 10.73
CA PRO A 308 16.14 10.98 10.43
C PRO A 308 17.63 11.08 10.14
N ASP A 309 18.47 10.40 10.92
CA ASP A 309 19.91 10.39 10.70
C ASP A 309 20.29 9.65 9.41
N PHE A 310 19.56 8.60 9.07
CA PHE A 310 19.70 7.95 7.77
C PHE A 310 19.39 8.94 6.63
N LEU A 311 18.30 9.67 6.69
CA LEU A 311 17.92 10.66 5.66
C LEU A 311 18.95 11.77 5.51
N ARG A 312 19.49 12.31 6.64
CA ARG A 312 20.58 13.32 6.61
C ARG A 312 21.80 12.76 5.91
N ARG A 313 22.22 11.54 6.25
CA ARG A 313 23.34 10.87 5.58
C ARG A 313 23.08 10.60 4.10
N ARG A 314 21.83 10.55 3.68
CA ARG A 314 21.40 10.41 2.29
C ARG A 314 21.17 11.77 1.58
N GLY A 315 21.62 12.86 2.18
CA GLY A 315 21.66 14.18 1.56
C GLY A 315 20.35 14.99 1.67
N PHE A 316 19.43 14.61 2.57
CA PHE A 316 18.26 15.44 2.86
C PHE A 316 18.56 16.44 3.97
N THR A 317 18.15 17.70 3.76
CA THR A 317 18.08 18.73 4.80
C THR A 317 16.69 18.64 5.45
N LEU A 318 16.66 18.35 6.74
CA LEU A 318 15.42 18.10 7.48
C LEU A 318 15.05 19.26 8.42
N ASP A 319 15.73 20.37 8.30
CA ASP A 319 15.55 21.58 9.17
C ASP A 319 14.49 22.50 8.60
#